data_c971352255767640a2833935005b38a4
#
_entry.id   c971352255767640a2833935005b38a4
#
_cell.length_a   1.000
_cell.length_b   1.000
_cell.length_c   1.000
_cell.angle_alpha   90.00
_cell.angle_beta   90.00
_cell.angle_gamma   90.00
#
_symmetry.space_group_name_H-M   'P 1'
#
loop_
_entity.id
_entity.type
_entity.pdbx_description
1 polymer ?
#
loop_
_entity_poly.entity_id
_entity_poly.type
_entity_poly.pdbx_seq_one_letter_code
_entity_poly.pdbx_strand_id
1 'polypeptide(L)'
;MIGIIGGSGVYEITEKADNIEKKIVKTDYGDDVEVSILDMAGKKVAFIPRHASGHSIPPHKINYKANIDALKQCGVTKIIATNSVGSLNENMGPGSFVIPDDFLDFTSVRDKTFFNDKVVHIDATEPYCNETAKTIASCGDVIVGGTYVCTEGPRFETPAEIKMFKMLGGDVVG
;
A
#
# COMPACT_ATOMS: atom_id res chain seq x y z
N MET A 1 -3.75 10.24 13.32
CA MET A 1 -4.57 9.05 13.00
C MET A 1 -3.78 8.18 12.04
N ILE A 2 -3.93 6.84 12.12
CA ILE A 2 -3.33 5.90 11.17
C ILE A 2 -4.32 5.68 10.02
N GLY A 3 -3.81 5.62 8.79
CA GLY A 3 -4.53 5.18 7.61
C GLY A 3 -4.14 3.76 7.22
N ILE A 4 -5.11 2.98 6.76
CA ILE A 4 -4.89 1.66 6.19
C ILE A 4 -5.40 1.68 4.75
N ILE A 5 -4.54 1.30 3.80
CA ILE A 5 -4.93 1.01 2.42
C ILE A 5 -4.95 -0.50 2.28
N GLY A 6 -6.15 -1.08 2.29
CA GLY A 6 -6.34 -2.53 2.24
C GLY A 6 -6.33 -3.08 0.83
N GLY A 7 -5.57 -4.15 0.59
CA GLY A 7 -5.70 -5.01 -0.57
C GLY A 7 -6.70 -6.16 -0.32
N SER A 8 -6.74 -7.11 -1.25
CA SER A 8 -7.54 -8.34 -1.12
C SER A 8 -7.21 -9.06 0.19
N GLY A 9 -8.22 -9.52 0.91
CA GLY A 9 -8.08 -10.25 2.19
C GLY A 9 -8.04 -9.37 3.44
N VAL A 10 -8.07 -8.03 3.32
CA VAL A 10 -8.05 -7.11 4.48
C VAL A 10 -9.37 -6.34 4.63
N TYR A 11 -10.33 -6.56 3.76
CA TYR A 11 -11.62 -5.86 3.81
C TYR A 11 -12.45 -6.20 5.05
N GLU A 12 -12.25 -7.39 5.63
CA GLU A 12 -12.90 -7.85 6.86
C GLU A 12 -12.49 -7.04 8.11
N ILE A 13 -11.48 -6.16 7.99
CA ILE A 13 -11.10 -5.28 9.11
C ILE A 13 -12.28 -4.41 9.56
N THR A 14 -13.17 -4.06 8.64
CA THR A 14 -14.37 -3.28 8.95
C THR A 14 -15.35 -4.05 9.84
N GLU A 15 -15.38 -5.38 9.75
CA GLU A 15 -16.27 -6.22 10.55
C GLU A 15 -15.83 -6.28 12.03
N LYS A 16 -14.58 -5.95 12.31
CA LYS A 16 -13.99 -5.93 13.67
C LYS A 16 -14.04 -4.56 14.34
N ALA A 17 -14.59 -3.56 13.67
CA ALA A 17 -14.69 -2.22 14.20
C ALA A 17 -15.90 -2.08 15.15
N ASP A 18 -15.72 -1.35 16.25
CA ASP A 18 -16.80 -1.04 17.21
C ASP A 18 -17.83 -0.09 16.58
N ASN A 19 -17.39 0.77 15.69
CA ASN A 19 -18.22 1.72 14.93
C ASN A 19 -17.57 2.06 13.59
N ILE A 20 -18.39 2.38 12.57
CA ILE A 20 -17.95 2.74 11.23
C ILE A 20 -18.68 4.00 10.77
N GLU A 21 -17.92 5.02 10.43
CA GLU A 21 -18.41 6.23 9.75
C GLU A 21 -17.84 6.27 8.34
N LYS A 22 -18.70 6.26 7.31
CA LYS A 22 -18.27 6.39 5.92
C LYS A 22 -18.32 7.84 5.48
N LYS A 23 -17.25 8.30 4.80
CA LYS A 23 -17.12 9.64 4.24
C LYS A 23 -16.74 9.56 2.78
N ILE A 24 -17.36 10.38 1.96
CA ILE A 24 -16.89 10.64 0.60
C ILE A 24 -16.01 11.89 0.65
N VAL A 25 -14.75 11.73 0.34
CA VAL A 25 -13.75 12.80 0.33
C VAL A 25 -13.50 13.23 -1.09
N LYS A 26 -13.77 14.50 -1.40
CA LYS A 26 -13.44 15.11 -2.69
C LYS A 26 -11.95 15.36 -2.76
N THR A 27 -11.31 14.93 -3.84
CA THR A 27 -9.88 15.10 -4.03
C THR A 27 -9.56 16.00 -5.23
N ASP A 28 -8.40 16.66 -5.18
CA ASP A 28 -7.92 17.45 -6.30
C ASP A 28 -7.33 16.61 -7.46
N TYR A 29 -7.42 15.28 -7.34
CA TYR A 29 -6.82 14.31 -8.27
C TYR A 29 -7.86 13.55 -9.12
N GLY A 30 -9.07 14.09 -9.24
CA GLY A 30 -10.06 13.65 -10.23
C GLY A 30 -11.11 12.65 -9.73
N ASP A 31 -10.88 11.95 -8.62
CA ASP A 31 -11.84 11.01 -8.05
C ASP A 31 -12.26 11.41 -6.63
N ASP A 32 -13.54 11.15 -6.33
CA ASP A 32 -14.05 11.15 -4.97
C ASP A 32 -13.76 9.78 -4.34
N VAL A 33 -13.22 9.77 -3.12
CA VAL A 33 -12.77 8.55 -2.43
C VAL A 33 -13.65 8.26 -1.22
N GLU A 34 -14.21 7.05 -1.14
CA GLU A 34 -14.86 6.57 0.08
C GLU A 34 -13.81 6.20 1.12
N VAL A 35 -13.83 6.89 2.26
CA VAL A 35 -12.98 6.59 3.43
C VAL A 35 -13.88 6.11 4.55
N SER A 36 -13.58 4.95 5.11
CA SER A 36 -14.23 4.44 6.32
C SER A 36 -13.41 4.84 7.54
N ILE A 37 -14.00 5.59 8.45
CA ILE A 37 -13.41 5.88 9.77
C ILE A 37 -13.90 4.82 10.74
N LEU A 38 -12.99 4.00 11.22
CA LEU A 38 -13.23 2.86 12.10
C LEU A 38 -12.84 3.21 13.53
N ASP A 39 -13.69 2.91 14.49
CA ASP A 39 -13.32 2.88 15.89
C ASP A 39 -12.82 1.46 16.23
N MET A 40 -11.55 1.36 16.63
CA MET A 40 -10.90 0.08 16.95
C MET A 40 -10.14 0.20 18.26
N ALA A 41 -10.56 -0.51 19.28
CA ALA A 41 -9.94 -0.49 20.61
C ALA A 41 -9.71 0.95 21.13
N GLY A 42 -10.70 1.83 20.97
CA GLY A 42 -10.67 3.23 21.41
C GLY A 42 -9.78 4.16 20.56
N LYS A 43 -9.33 3.72 19.40
CA LYS A 43 -8.56 4.53 18.45
C LYS A 43 -9.28 4.63 17.11
N LYS A 44 -9.16 5.82 16.48
CA LYS A 44 -9.68 6.03 15.12
C LYS A 44 -8.66 5.63 14.07
N VAL A 45 -9.11 4.84 13.09
CA VAL A 45 -8.34 4.38 11.94
C VAL A 45 -9.11 4.76 10.68
N ALA A 46 -8.44 5.37 9.70
CA ALA A 46 -9.01 5.61 8.38
C ALA A 46 -8.70 4.41 7.47
N PHE A 47 -9.69 3.87 6.82
CA PHE A 47 -9.54 2.71 5.93
C PHE A 47 -10.02 3.04 4.51
N ILE A 48 -9.22 2.65 3.52
CA ILE A 48 -9.58 2.68 2.09
C ILE A 48 -9.38 1.29 1.51
N PRO A 49 -10.42 0.68 0.88
CA PRO A 49 -10.25 -0.50 0.04
C PRO A 49 -9.58 -0.07 -1.28
N ARG A 50 -8.32 -0.49 -1.52
CA ARG A 50 -7.54 -0.02 -2.69
C ARG A 50 -8.25 -0.24 -4.03
N HIS A 51 -8.96 -1.33 -4.18
CA HIS A 51 -9.69 -1.70 -5.40
C HIS A 51 -11.16 -1.26 -5.38
N ALA A 52 -11.54 -0.32 -4.52
CA ALA A 52 -12.91 0.06 -4.19
C ALA A 52 -13.76 -1.10 -3.63
N SER A 53 -15.00 -0.80 -3.24
CA SER A 53 -15.93 -1.81 -2.74
C SER A 53 -16.19 -2.88 -3.80
N GLY A 54 -16.21 -4.14 -3.39
CA GLY A 54 -16.44 -5.25 -4.31
C GLY A 54 -15.29 -5.56 -5.27
N HIS A 55 -14.09 -5.02 -5.05
CA HIS A 55 -12.89 -5.25 -5.88
C HIS A 55 -13.11 -4.85 -7.36
N SER A 56 -13.76 -3.72 -7.57
CA SER A 56 -14.26 -3.29 -8.89
C SER A 56 -13.24 -2.54 -9.74
N ILE A 57 -12.15 -2.01 -9.14
CA ILE A 57 -11.12 -1.25 -9.85
C ILE A 57 -9.87 -2.11 -10.07
N PRO A 58 -9.48 -2.37 -11.33
CA PRO A 58 -8.26 -3.12 -11.62
C PRO A 58 -7.00 -2.31 -11.25
N PRO A 59 -5.85 -2.96 -10.95
CA PRO A 59 -4.65 -2.32 -10.41
C PRO A 59 -4.16 -1.09 -11.20
N HIS A 60 -4.15 -1.17 -12.52
CA HIS A 60 -3.69 -0.10 -13.42
C HIS A 60 -4.68 1.07 -13.57
N LYS A 61 -5.86 0.99 -12.96
CA LYS A 61 -6.89 2.05 -12.95
C LYS A 61 -7.08 2.70 -11.59
N ILE A 62 -6.39 2.22 -10.57
CA ILE A 62 -6.46 2.81 -9.23
C ILE A 62 -5.88 4.22 -9.26
N ASN A 63 -6.63 5.19 -8.73
CA ASN A 63 -6.12 6.53 -8.52
C ASN A 63 -5.37 6.62 -7.19
N TYR A 64 -4.08 6.28 -7.22
CA TYR A 64 -3.23 6.25 -6.03
C TYR A 64 -3.10 7.62 -5.38
N LYS A 65 -3.03 8.70 -6.18
CA LYS A 65 -2.92 10.07 -5.65
C LYS A 65 -4.18 10.50 -4.92
N ALA A 66 -5.36 10.20 -5.46
CA ALA A 66 -6.63 10.47 -4.80
C ALA A 66 -6.73 9.74 -3.46
N ASN A 67 -6.33 8.45 -3.39
CA ASN A 67 -6.33 7.69 -2.15
C ASN A 67 -5.45 8.33 -1.05
N ILE A 68 -4.24 8.75 -1.41
CA ILE A 68 -3.31 9.41 -0.47
C ILE A 68 -3.87 10.76 -0.02
N ASP A 69 -4.38 11.56 -0.96
CA ASP A 69 -4.96 12.88 -0.63
C ASP A 69 -6.18 12.76 0.28
N ALA A 70 -7.08 11.81 0.01
CA ALA A 70 -8.24 11.56 0.85
C ALA A 70 -7.85 11.20 2.29
N LEU A 71 -6.84 10.35 2.48
CA LEU A 71 -6.31 10.03 3.82
C LEU A 71 -5.71 11.25 4.50
N LYS A 72 -4.95 12.06 3.76
CA LYS A 72 -4.38 13.31 4.28
C LYS A 72 -5.46 14.29 4.74
N GLN A 73 -6.52 14.47 3.95
CA GLN A 73 -7.66 15.33 4.32
C GLN A 73 -8.40 14.80 5.56
N CYS A 74 -8.40 13.49 5.80
CA CYS A 74 -8.93 12.89 7.03
C CYS A 74 -8.00 13.02 8.23
N GLY A 75 -6.85 13.69 8.12
CA GLY A 75 -5.90 13.89 9.23
C GLY A 75 -5.00 12.67 9.50
N VAL A 76 -4.82 11.79 8.52
CA VAL A 76 -3.88 10.67 8.60
C VAL A 76 -2.44 11.19 8.52
N THR A 77 -1.58 10.67 9.40
CA THR A 77 -0.15 11.03 9.46
C THR A 77 0.79 9.86 9.16
N LYS A 78 0.29 8.62 9.26
CA LYS A 78 1.02 7.40 8.92
C LYS A 78 0.10 6.46 8.16
N ILE A 79 0.59 5.82 7.12
CA ILE A 79 -0.17 4.90 6.28
C ILE A 79 0.46 3.51 6.35
N ILE A 80 -0.37 2.50 6.53
CA ILE A 80 -0.01 1.10 6.36
C ILE A 80 -0.78 0.59 5.13
N ALA A 81 -0.04 0.19 4.10
CA ALA A 81 -0.62 -0.42 2.91
C ALA A 81 -0.36 -1.91 2.89
N THR A 82 -1.36 -2.70 2.52
CA THR A 82 -1.25 -4.15 2.44
C THR A 82 -1.57 -4.65 1.04
N ASN A 83 -0.82 -5.64 0.59
CA ASN A 83 -1.11 -6.36 -0.66
C ASN A 83 -0.57 -7.78 -0.61
N SER A 84 -1.16 -8.66 -1.42
CA SER A 84 -0.61 -9.98 -1.66
C SER A 84 0.48 -9.88 -2.72
N VAL A 85 1.58 -10.61 -2.52
CA VAL A 85 2.77 -10.58 -3.39
C VAL A 85 3.22 -11.99 -3.75
N GLY A 86 3.93 -12.12 -4.86
CA GLY A 86 4.73 -13.30 -5.16
C GLY A 86 6.08 -13.23 -4.46
N SER A 87 6.55 -14.35 -3.94
CA SER A 87 7.89 -14.42 -3.34
C SER A 87 8.96 -14.72 -4.41
N LEU A 88 10.06 -13.99 -4.31
CA LEU A 88 11.29 -14.22 -5.07
C LEU A 88 12.39 -14.81 -4.18
N ASN A 89 12.16 -14.83 -2.85
CA ASN A 89 13.10 -15.27 -1.83
C ASN A 89 12.57 -16.49 -1.08
N GLU A 90 13.34 -17.58 -1.05
CA GLU A 90 12.94 -18.85 -0.43
C GLU A 90 12.69 -18.74 1.09
N ASN A 91 13.26 -17.73 1.75
CA ASN A 91 13.02 -17.46 3.18
C ASN A 91 11.70 -16.71 3.43
N MET A 92 11.01 -16.28 2.40
CA MET A 92 9.72 -15.57 2.45
C MET A 92 8.63 -16.45 1.83
N GLY A 93 8.35 -17.60 2.45
CA GLY A 93 7.40 -18.59 1.94
C GLY A 93 5.93 -18.14 2.02
N PRO A 94 5.01 -18.92 1.42
CA PRO A 94 3.57 -18.64 1.49
C PRO A 94 3.08 -18.50 2.93
N GLY A 95 2.29 -17.45 3.19
CA GLY A 95 1.78 -17.12 4.52
C GLY A 95 2.69 -16.23 5.36
N SER A 96 3.90 -15.93 4.90
CA SER A 96 4.77 -14.96 5.57
C SER A 96 4.21 -13.54 5.44
N PHE A 97 4.33 -12.77 6.52
CA PHE A 97 4.17 -11.31 6.48
C PHE A 97 5.54 -10.67 6.32
N VAL A 98 5.68 -9.81 5.32
CA VAL A 98 6.94 -9.11 5.02
C VAL A 98 6.73 -7.60 5.13
N ILE A 99 7.64 -6.93 5.82
CA ILE A 99 7.72 -5.46 5.88
C ILE A 99 8.95 -5.07 5.07
N PRO A 100 8.79 -4.66 3.80
CA PRO A 100 9.93 -4.27 2.97
C PRO A 100 10.59 -3.00 3.50
N ASP A 101 11.87 -2.84 3.27
CA ASP A 101 12.65 -1.65 3.61
C ASP A 101 13.13 -0.89 2.37
N ASP A 102 12.99 -1.49 1.18
CA ASP A 102 13.31 -0.85 -0.10
C ASP A 102 12.35 -1.30 -1.21
N PHE A 103 12.38 -0.62 -2.36
CA PHE A 103 11.58 -1.00 -3.51
C PHE A 103 12.25 -0.74 -4.86
N LEU A 104 11.82 -1.49 -5.87
CA LEU A 104 12.11 -1.25 -7.29
C LEU A 104 10.78 -0.91 -7.99
N ASP A 105 10.72 0.27 -8.63
CA ASP A 105 9.51 0.72 -9.33
C ASP A 105 9.57 0.37 -10.83
N PHE A 106 8.82 -0.65 -11.23
CA PHE A 106 8.61 -1.05 -12.62
C PHE A 106 7.25 -0.62 -13.17
N THR A 107 6.57 0.32 -12.51
CA THR A 107 5.35 0.89 -13.05
C THR A 107 5.65 1.87 -14.18
N SER A 108 4.75 2.00 -15.17
CA SER A 108 4.98 2.79 -16.38
C SER A 108 3.93 3.86 -16.64
N VAL A 109 2.67 3.64 -16.24
CA VAL A 109 1.56 4.56 -16.55
C VAL A 109 1.09 5.36 -15.34
N ARG A 110 1.61 5.08 -14.14
CA ARG A 110 1.26 5.80 -12.91
C ARG A 110 1.95 7.16 -12.85
N ASP A 111 1.25 8.15 -12.34
CA ASP A 111 1.85 9.43 -11.99
C ASP A 111 2.94 9.23 -10.93
N LYS A 112 4.14 9.75 -11.22
CA LYS A 112 5.32 9.58 -10.35
C LYS A 112 5.48 10.68 -9.30
N THR A 113 4.64 11.73 -9.34
CA THR A 113 4.78 12.89 -8.46
C THR A 113 3.44 13.55 -8.16
N PHE A 114 3.33 14.19 -7.01
CA PHE A 114 2.28 15.14 -6.67
C PHE A 114 2.57 16.57 -7.17
N PHE A 115 3.81 16.85 -7.63
CA PHE A 115 4.29 18.19 -7.96
C PHE A 115 4.45 18.31 -9.48
N ASN A 116 3.38 18.79 -10.16
CA ASN A 116 3.40 18.99 -11.61
C ASN A 116 3.74 20.43 -12.03
N ASP A 117 3.69 21.38 -11.09
CA ASP A 117 3.88 22.82 -11.30
C ASP A 117 5.27 23.31 -10.89
N LYS A 118 6.07 22.49 -10.23
CA LYS A 118 7.41 22.83 -9.74
C LYS A 118 8.32 21.61 -9.70
N VAL A 119 9.63 21.87 -9.77
CA VAL A 119 10.64 20.82 -9.59
C VAL A 119 10.80 20.51 -8.11
N VAL A 120 10.55 19.26 -7.73
CA VAL A 120 10.78 18.74 -6.38
C VAL A 120 11.51 17.41 -6.47
N HIS A 121 12.68 17.34 -5.85
CA HIS A 121 13.43 16.09 -5.66
C HIS A 121 13.23 15.63 -4.22
N ILE A 122 12.59 14.49 -4.03
CA ILE A 122 12.44 13.88 -2.71
C ILE A 122 13.64 12.98 -2.42
N ASP A 123 14.05 12.92 -1.16
CA ASP A 123 15.00 11.91 -0.68
C ASP A 123 14.26 10.58 -0.50
N ALA A 124 14.73 9.53 -1.15
CA ALA A 124 14.21 8.17 -1.06
C ALA A 124 15.25 7.19 -0.49
N THR A 125 16.25 7.67 0.24
CA THR A 125 17.26 6.82 0.90
C THR A 125 16.64 5.89 1.93
N GLU A 126 15.58 6.32 2.62
CA GLU A 126 14.75 5.51 3.49
C GLU A 126 13.29 5.61 3.03
N PRO A 127 12.86 4.80 2.03
CA PRO A 127 11.56 4.98 1.39
C PRO A 127 10.38 4.57 2.28
N TYR A 128 10.61 3.77 3.31
CA TYR A 128 9.62 3.32 4.29
C TYR A 128 9.91 3.87 5.69
N CYS A 129 8.85 4.02 6.48
CA CYS A 129 8.96 4.54 7.85
C CYS A 129 9.48 3.48 8.82
N ASN A 130 10.76 3.57 9.22
CA ASN A 130 11.41 2.64 10.15
C ASN A 130 10.70 2.55 11.52
N GLU A 131 10.14 3.65 12.03
CA GLU A 131 9.40 3.66 13.30
C GLU A 131 8.12 2.81 13.19
N THR A 132 7.39 2.97 12.07
CA THR A 132 6.17 2.18 11.83
C THR A 132 6.52 0.71 11.61
N ALA A 133 7.57 0.40 10.86
CA ALA A 133 8.05 -0.97 10.64
C ALA A 133 8.39 -1.67 11.98
N LYS A 134 9.15 -1.01 12.86
CA LYS A 134 9.46 -1.54 14.21
C LYS A 134 8.21 -1.77 15.05
N THR A 135 7.25 -0.86 14.96
CA THR A 135 5.98 -1.01 15.70
C THR A 135 5.21 -2.23 15.21
N ILE A 136 5.08 -2.42 13.89
CA ILE A 136 4.39 -3.58 13.32
C ILE A 136 5.13 -4.88 13.70
N ALA A 137 6.46 -4.87 13.62
CA ALA A 137 7.29 -6.03 13.96
C ALA A 137 7.13 -6.47 15.43
N SER A 138 6.81 -5.56 16.33
CA SER A 138 6.55 -5.91 17.73
C SER A 138 5.17 -6.57 17.98
N CYS A 139 4.29 -6.58 16.97
CA CYS A 139 2.92 -7.08 17.10
C CYS A 139 2.75 -8.57 16.71
N GLY A 140 3.73 -9.18 16.05
CA GLY A 140 3.62 -10.55 15.59
C GLY A 140 4.85 -11.07 14.88
N ASP A 141 4.73 -12.28 14.32
CA ASP A 141 5.78 -12.91 13.54
C ASP A 141 5.79 -12.34 12.12
N VAL A 142 6.75 -11.47 11.84
CA VAL A 142 6.91 -10.80 10.54
C VAL A 142 8.39 -10.77 10.14
N ILE A 143 8.66 -10.86 8.86
CA ILE A 143 9.99 -10.68 8.29
C ILE A 143 10.18 -9.19 8.02
N VAL A 144 11.22 -8.59 8.59
CA VAL A 144 11.57 -7.18 8.39
C VAL A 144 12.74 -7.09 7.43
N GLY A 145 12.60 -6.25 6.42
CA GLY A 145 13.57 -6.07 5.36
C GLY A 145 13.16 -6.79 4.07
N GLY A 146 13.86 -6.45 3.02
CA GLY A 146 13.67 -6.98 1.68
C GLY A 146 13.14 -5.95 0.69
N THR A 147 13.49 -6.17 -0.58
CA THR A 147 13.16 -5.26 -1.67
C THR A 147 11.84 -5.67 -2.34
N TYR A 148 10.88 -4.76 -2.33
CA TYR A 148 9.60 -4.90 -3.01
C TYR A 148 9.71 -4.47 -4.48
N VAL A 149 9.47 -5.38 -5.42
CA VAL A 149 9.35 -5.05 -6.84
C VAL A 149 7.91 -4.69 -7.15
N CYS A 150 7.66 -3.43 -7.46
CA CYS A 150 6.33 -2.95 -7.84
C CYS A 150 6.14 -3.03 -9.34
N THR A 151 5.16 -3.80 -9.80
CA THR A 151 4.77 -3.93 -11.21
C THR A 151 3.45 -3.22 -11.50
N GLU A 152 3.18 -2.94 -12.76
CA GLU A 152 1.96 -2.23 -13.17
C GLU A 152 0.70 -3.12 -13.03
N GLY A 153 0.82 -4.42 -13.30
CA GLY A 153 -0.36 -5.25 -13.53
C GLY A 153 -1.08 -4.89 -14.83
N PRO A 154 -2.29 -5.42 -15.09
CA PRO A 154 -3.04 -6.40 -14.27
C PRO A 154 -2.60 -7.86 -14.49
N ARG A 155 -1.69 -8.14 -15.41
CA ARG A 155 -1.14 -9.48 -15.61
C ARG A 155 -0.07 -9.82 -14.56
N PHE A 156 0.12 -11.10 -14.33
CA PHE A 156 1.26 -11.58 -13.56
C PHE A 156 2.55 -11.56 -14.41
N GLU A 157 3.67 -11.66 -13.73
CA GLU A 157 5.01 -11.60 -14.30
C GLU A 157 5.33 -12.87 -15.12
N THR A 158 6.10 -12.68 -16.19
CA THR A 158 6.64 -13.81 -16.97
C THR A 158 7.82 -14.47 -16.22
N PRO A 159 8.16 -15.73 -16.54
CA PRO A 159 9.35 -16.37 -15.96
C PRO A 159 10.66 -15.59 -16.20
N ALA A 160 10.76 -14.86 -17.31
CA ALA A 160 11.92 -14.02 -17.62
C ALA A 160 11.98 -12.77 -16.73
N GLU A 161 10.83 -12.12 -16.48
CA GLU A 161 10.71 -11.00 -15.54
C GLU A 161 11.07 -11.44 -14.12
N ILE A 162 10.61 -12.60 -13.67
CA ILE A 162 10.96 -13.16 -12.36
C ILE A 162 12.48 -13.37 -12.21
N LYS A 163 13.13 -13.92 -13.25
CA LYS A 163 14.60 -14.07 -13.25
C LYS A 163 15.30 -12.70 -13.18
N MET A 164 14.82 -11.73 -13.94
CA MET A 164 15.35 -10.37 -13.94
C MET A 164 15.21 -9.73 -12.56
N PHE A 165 14.04 -9.80 -11.94
CA PHE A 165 13.79 -9.20 -10.62
C PHE A 165 14.67 -9.82 -9.54
N LYS A 166 14.86 -11.14 -9.56
CA LYS A 166 15.83 -11.83 -8.67
C LYS A 166 17.25 -11.32 -8.87
N MET A 167 17.70 -11.15 -10.12
CA MET A 167 19.05 -10.63 -10.41
C MET A 167 19.23 -9.19 -9.94
N LEU A 168 18.16 -8.38 -9.90
CA LEU A 168 18.17 -7.02 -9.40
C LEU A 168 18.06 -6.92 -7.86
N GLY A 169 17.96 -8.06 -7.17
CA GLY A 169 17.88 -8.10 -5.71
C GLY A 169 16.46 -7.96 -5.15
N GLY A 170 15.43 -8.18 -5.98
CA GLY A 170 14.03 -8.21 -5.50
C GLY A 170 13.74 -9.44 -4.66
N ASP A 171 13.02 -9.28 -3.56
CA ASP A 171 12.61 -10.33 -2.62
C ASP A 171 11.14 -10.70 -2.78
N VAL A 172 10.30 -9.73 -3.07
CA VAL A 172 8.86 -9.93 -3.32
C VAL A 172 8.41 -9.09 -4.51
N VAL A 173 7.36 -9.52 -5.23
CA VAL A 173 6.83 -8.82 -6.40
C VAL A 173 5.31 -8.71 -6.36
N GLY A 174 4.81 -7.56 -6.72
CA GLY A 174 3.37 -7.33 -6.78
C GLY A 174 2.97 -6.01 -7.41
#